data_8f2b7add36210d97ca21aa60032d9a0f
#
_entry.id   8f2b7add36210d97ca21aa60032d9a0f
#
_cell.length_a   1.000
_cell.length_b   1.000
_cell.length_c   1.000
_cell.angle_alpha   90.00
_cell.angle_beta   90.00
_cell.angle_gamma   90.00
#
_symmetry.space_group_name_H-M   'P 1'
#
loop_
_entity.id
_entity.type
_entity.pdbx_description
1 polymer ?
#
loop_
_entity_poly.entity_id
_entity_poly.type
_entity_poly.pdbx_seq_one_letter_code
_entity_poly.pdbx_strand_id
1 'polypeptide(L)'
;MNNKLVGLAPLDIKSLQSGEYTINVNLPRYKTKRLNVQIKGLDIQQNLHVDLEPNWGFIELSSSPTGAQIKIDGKFAGITPFTAPILSTGELVSMSFDGYKTWTKKLSVNSNETKKISTVSLEPVDGVINFVTTPPEATVTMDGEYIGNTPLTLYLDAHEEHSISIFLNGYLTQKKSISLSSGEERNITLKLKPDIGIIKVLVSPKDSSVWIEKKLLSVGDGSFELPSHPQLLEIKKAGYETYSKNIIPQPQFEQTIKVQLLTKEEAYWANIPRETITINNHVLKYFRPKGDFLMGAPRQENGRRANEVLRKVNITRPFYIANKEVTNKQYWQFQKHSSRHFRGKTLDMPEQPVVNVSWEQAALYCNWLSKIDRLDPFYKERNGKITGSYINSTGYRLPTEAEWAWVARFQEPVIQPESFGDYFSTKNKSGNFADLSASDILSSVIPLYDDGAETTAIVGSFDANSKGLFDLQGNVSEWVHDFYEIKFNLNDETEIDPMGPKTGEFKTIRGSSWRDSDISTLRPTYRDMGNNPSDDVGFRIARYIKPVAKK
;
A
#
# COMPACT_ATOMS: atom_id res chain seq x y z
N MET A 1 -14.58 4.15 3.42
CA MET A 1 -15.54 3.10 3.05
C MET A 1 -15.28 1.91 3.94
N ASN A 2 -16.28 1.44 4.69
CA ASN A 2 -16.13 0.38 5.70
C ASN A 2 -14.90 0.59 6.61
N ASN A 3 -14.73 1.80 7.12
CA ASN A 3 -13.62 2.28 7.95
C ASN A 3 -12.21 2.31 7.31
N LYS A 4 -12.11 2.11 5.99
CA LYS A 4 -10.84 2.26 5.26
C LYS A 4 -10.87 3.53 4.42
N LEU A 5 -9.80 4.33 4.44
CA LEU A 5 -9.63 5.48 3.55
C LEU A 5 -9.45 4.97 2.11
N VAL A 6 -10.25 5.49 1.18
CA VAL A 6 -10.25 5.05 -0.23
C VAL A 6 -9.67 6.11 -1.17
N GLY A 7 -9.76 7.39 -0.81
CA GLY A 7 -9.21 8.48 -1.60
C GLY A 7 -9.93 9.81 -1.38
N LEU A 8 -9.63 10.77 -2.24
CA LEU A 8 -10.23 12.11 -2.27
C LEU A 8 -11.22 12.20 -3.43
N ALA A 9 -12.39 12.82 -3.19
CA ALA A 9 -13.37 13.10 -4.24
C ALA A 9 -12.88 14.24 -5.16
N PRO A 10 -13.20 14.17 -6.50
CA PRO A 10 -13.93 13.10 -7.15
C PRO A 10 -13.09 11.83 -7.28
N LEU A 11 -13.69 10.67 -7.04
CA LEU A 11 -12.99 9.40 -7.00
C LEU A 11 -13.77 8.32 -7.74
N ASP A 12 -13.11 7.66 -8.69
CA ASP A 12 -13.59 6.45 -9.33
C ASP A 12 -13.10 5.23 -8.55
N ILE A 13 -14.02 4.51 -7.94
CA ILE A 13 -13.73 3.26 -7.26
C ILE A 13 -14.05 2.13 -8.23
N LYS A 14 -12.99 1.53 -8.81
CA LYS A 14 -13.12 0.42 -9.74
C LYS A 14 -13.26 -0.89 -8.97
N SER A 15 -14.11 -1.78 -9.45
CA SER A 15 -14.21 -3.17 -8.97
C SER A 15 -14.71 -3.36 -7.53
N LEU A 16 -15.87 -2.81 -7.21
CA LEU A 16 -16.59 -3.15 -5.98
C LEU A 16 -17.48 -4.37 -6.22
N GLN A 17 -17.40 -5.34 -5.31
CA GLN A 17 -18.35 -6.45 -5.28
C GLN A 17 -19.76 -5.93 -4.97
N SER A 18 -20.78 -6.65 -5.45
CA SER A 18 -22.16 -6.34 -5.05
C SER A 18 -22.33 -6.49 -3.54
N GLY A 19 -22.99 -5.53 -2.92
CA GLY A 19 -23.17 -5.53 -1.48
C GLY A 19 -23.47 -4.15 -0.92
N GLU A 20 -23.73 -4.11 0.36
CA GLU A 20 -23.97 -2.87 1.09
C GLU A 20 -22.64 -2.28 1.61
N TYR A 21 -22.42 -1.01 1.32
CA TYR A 21 -21.22 -0.29 1.73
C TYR A 21 -21.57 0.97 2.51
N THR A 22 -20.93 1.15 3.62
CA THR A 22 -21.00 2.41 4.34
C THR A 22 -19.86 3.32 3.88
N ILE A 23 -20.23 4.47 3.33
CA ILE A 23 -19.30 5.52 2.89
C ILE A 23 -19.37 6.68 3.85
N ASN A 24 -18.25 7.04 4.44
CA ASN A 24 -18.11 8.27 5.20
C ASN A 24 -17.37 9.29 4.32
N VAL A 25 -18.04 10.41 4.02
CA VAL A 25 -17.43 11.53 3.31
C VAL A 25 -17.13 12.61 4.33
N ASN A 26 -15.86 12.98 4.41
CA ASN A 26 -15.37 13.96 5.35
C ASN A 26 -14.58 15.05 4.62
N LEU A 27 -14.89 16.30 4.92
CA LEU A 27 -14.15 17.47 4.46
C LEU A 27 -14.00 18.44 5.64
N PRO A 28 -12.80 18.99 5.88
CA PRO A 28 -12.64 20.01 6.92
C PRO A 28 -13.70 21.11 6.81
N ARG A 29 -14.28 21.49 7.93
CA ARG A 29 -15.38 22.47 8.08
C ARG A 29 -16.75 22.00 7.57
N TYR A 30 -16.91 20.78 7.07
CA TYR A 30 -18.21 20.19 6.73
C TYR A 30 -18.59 19.08 7.70
N LYS A 31 -19.87 18.82 7.83
CA LYS A 31 -20.36 17.67 8.59
C LYS A 31 -20.00 16.40 7.86
N THR A 32 -19.42 15.45 8.58
CA THR A 32 -19.19 14.12 8.02
C THR A 32 -20.51 13.48 7.62
N LYS A 33 -20.67 13.14 6.36
CA LYS A 33 -21.86 12.46 5.85
C LYS A 33 -21.61 10.97 5.74
N ARG A 34 -22.43 10.22 6.42
CA ARG A 34 -22.44 8.76 6.37
C ARG A 34 -23.58 8.29 5.48
N LEU A 35 -23.26 7.47 4.51
CA LEU A 35 -24.19 6.95 3.52
C LEU A 35 -24.06 5.44 3.45
N ASN A 36 -25.18 4.74 3.44
CA ASN A 36 -25.21 3.33 3.11
C ASN A 36 -25.62 3.20 1.65
N VAL A 37 -24.74 2.60 0.86
CA VAL A 37 -24.90 2.50 -0.60
C VAL A 37 -24.92 1.02 -0.97
N GLN A 38 -25.96 0.62 -1.68
CA GLN A 38 -26.06 -0.72 -2.26
C GLN A 38 -25.35 -0.73 -3.60
N ILE A 39 -24.25 -1.44 -3.70
CA ILE A 39 -23.56 -1.67 -4.97
C ILE A 39 -24.21 -2.84 -5.67
N LYS A 40 -24.62 -2.63 -6.92
CA LYS A 40 -25.35 -3.63 -7.73
C LYS A 40 -24.41 -4.66 -8.37
N GLY A 41 -23.12 -4.36 -8.51
CA GLY A 41 -22.18 -5.19 -9.27
C GLY A 41 -22.48 -5.22 -10.77
N LEU A 42 -22.01 -6.25 -11.46
CA LEU A 42 -22.32 -6.50 -12.88
C LEU A 42 -21.92 -5.34 -13.81
N ASP A 43 -20.75 -4.73 -13.57
CA ASP A 43 -20.20 -3.58 -14.34
C ASP A 43 -21.17 -2.39 -14.49
N ILE A 44 -22.19 -2.31 -13.62
CA ILE A 44 -23.09 -1.16 -13.60
C ILE A 44 -22.36 -0.01 -12.90
N GLN A 45 -22.04 1.02 -13.67
CA GLN A 45 -21.54 2.27 -13.12
C GLN A 45 -22.63 2.97 -12.31
N GLN A 46 -22.35 3.20 -11.04
CA GLN A 46 -23.21 3.96 -10.15
C GLN A 46 -22.51 5.26 -9.77
N ASN A 47 -23.11 6.38 -10.11
CA ASN A 47 -22.63 7.68 -9.72
C ASN A 47 -23.27 8.10 -8.40
N LEU A 48 -22.46 8.48 -7.45
CA LEU A 48 -22.91 9.00 -6.17
C LEU A 48 -22.49 10.46 -6.07
N HIS A 49 -23.46 11.34 -6.08
CA HIS A 49 -23.24 12.75 -5.77
C HIS A 49 -23.56 12.96 -4.29
N VAL A 50 -22.66 13.62 -3.58
CA VAL A 50 -22.80 13.84 -2.14
C VAL A 50 -22.63 15.32 -1.84
N ASP A 51 -23.73 15.95 -1.51
CA ASP A 51 -23.70 17.30 -0.97
C ASP A 51 -23.35 17.23 0.52
N LEU A 52 -22.26 17.88 0.87
CA LEU A 52 -21.87 18.02 2.26
C LEU A 52 -22.51 19.29 2.84
N GLU A 53 -23.08 19.13 4.00
CA GLU A 53 -23.62 20.26 4.74
C GLU A 53 -22.48 21.00 5.44
N PRO A 54 -22.42 22.33 5.29
CA PRO A 54 -21.47 23.14 6.04
C PRO A 54 -21.63 22.92 7.55
N ASN A 55 -20.50 22.82 8.26
CA ASN A 55 -20.50 22.78 9.72
C ASN A 55 -20.23 24.15 10.33
N TRP A 56 -20.63 25.19 9.62
CA TRP A 56 -20.53 26.59 10.08
C TRP A 56 -21.80 27.39 9.74
N GLY A 57 -22.03 28.44 10.49
CA GLY A 57 -22.96 29.52 10.20
C GLY A 57 -22.24 30.86 10.25
N PHE A 58 -22.98 31.94 10.28
CA PHE A 58 -22.42 33.27 10.30
C PHE A 58 -22.74 33.99 11.64
N ILE A 59 -21.78 34.75 12.16
CA ILE A 59 -22.00 35.62 13.33
C ILE A 59 -21.70 37.07 12.92
N GLU A 60 -22.67 37.94 13.16
CA GLU A 60 -22.46 39.40 13.07
C GLU A 60 -21.77 39.88 14.33
N LEU A 61 -20.54 40.38 14.17
CA LEU A 61 -19.67 40.88 15.23
C LEU A 61 -19.60 42.39 15.17
N SER A 62 -19.90 43.06 16.28
CA SER A 62 -19.77 44.52 16.42
C SER A 62 -19.13 44.87 17.76
N SER A 63 -18.39 45.99 17.81
CA SER A 63 -17.77 46.53 19.02
C SER A 63 -18.03 48.01 19.19
N SER A 64 -17.90 48.48 20.42
CA SER A 64 -17.80 49.88 20.78
C SER A 64 -16.47 50.11 21.52
N PRO A 65 -15.50 50.84 20.96
CA PRO A 65 -15.52 51.51 19.64
C PRO A 65 -15.59 50.52 18.47
N THR A 66 -16.10 50.99 17.33
CA THR A 66 -16.09 50.23 16.06
C THR A 66 -14.68 50.20 15.47
N GLY A 67 -14.40 49.23 14.59
CA GLY A 67 -13.08 49.11 13.97
C GLY A 67 -12.10 48.19 14.72
N ALA A 68 -12.57 47.45 15.73
CA ALA A 68 -11.74 46.46 16.43
C ALA A 68 -11.35 45.32 15.50
N GLN A 69 -10.09 44.90 15.55
CA GLN A 69 -9.58 43.76 14.81
C GLN A 69 -10.14 42.45 15.38
N ILE A 70 -10.64 41.59 14.50
CA ILE A 70 -11.20 40.32 14.85
C ILE A 70 -10.20 39.21 14.47
N LYS A 71 -9.89 38.30 15.42
CA LYS A 71 -9.18 37.06 15.16
C LYS A 71 -10.07 35.89 15.54
N ILE A 72 -10.07 34.83 14.69
CA ILE A 72 -10.76 33.58 14.92
C ILE A 72 -9.69 32.49 15.02
N ASP A 73 -9.63 31.78 16.15
CA ASP A 73 -8.57 30.83 16.48
C ASP A 73 -7.16 31.39 16.20
N GLY A 74 -6.96 32.66 16.59
CA GLY A 74 -5.71 33.40 16.45
C GLY A 74 -5.40 33.94 15.05
N LYS A 75 -6.23 33.67 14.04
CA LYS A 75 -6.05 34.16 12.66
C LYS A 75 -6.91 35.42 12.42
N PHE A 76 -6.32 36.43 11.80
CA PHE A 76 -7.06 37.61 11.41
C PHE A 76 -8.23 37.26 10.49
N ALA A 77 -9.42 37.73 10.84
CA ALA A 77 -10.66 37.49 10.10
C ALA A 77 -11.26 38.75 9.50
N GLY A 78 -11.11 39.93 10.16
CA GLY A 78 -11.68 41.17 9.70
C GLY A 78 -11.64 42.27 10.79
N ILE A 79 -12.42 43.30 10.60
CA ILE A 79 -12.62 44.41 11.57
C ILE A 79 -14.12 44.62 11.80
N THR A 80 -14.51 45.01 13.03
CA THR A 80 -15.91 45.28 13.36
C THR A 80 -16.45 46.52 12.66
N PRO A 81 -17.71 46.53 12.17
CA PRO A 81 -18.64 45.39 12.15
C PRO A 81 -18.27 44.38 11.07
N PHE A 82 -18.35 43.07 11.39
CA PHE A 82 -17.93 42.01 10.48
C PHE A 82 -18.81 40.78 10.65
N THR A 83 -19.14 40.10 9.54
CA THR A 83 -19.86 38.85 9.54
C THR A 83 -18.89 37.72 9.28
N ALA A 84 -18.69 36.87 10.28
CA ALA A 84 -17.69 35.79 10.27
C ALA A 84 -18.32 34.42 10.15
N PRO A 85 -17.75 33.48 9.35
CA PRO A 85 -18.16 32.09 9.33
C PRO A 85 -17.54 31.34 10.52
N ILE A 86 -18.35 30.91 11.47
CA ILE A 86 -17.95 30.23 12.72
C ILE A 86 -18.43 28.79 12.70
N LEU A 87 -17.57 27.85 13.16
CA LEU A 87 -17.91 26.46 13.27
C LEU A 87 -18.99 26.20 14.32
N SER A 88 -19.86 25.22 14.06
CA SER A 88 -20.90 24.82 15.02
C SER A 88 -20.32 24.24 16.31
N THR A 89 -19.09 23.70 16.26
CA THR A 89 -18.33 23.25 17.44
C THR A 89 -17.76 24.38 18.29
N GLY A 90 -17.81 25.62 17.76
CA GLY A 90 -17.30 26.83 18.37
C GLY A 90 -15.83 27.09 18.06
N GLU A 91 -15.53 28.35 17.77
CA GLU A 91 -14.18 28.89 17.54
C GLU A 91 -13.94 30.06 18.53
N LEU A 92 -12.67 30.25 18.89
CA LEU A 92 -12.28 31.33 19.82
C LEU A 92 -12.18 32.65 19.04
N VAL A 93 -13.10 33.57 19.32
CA VAL A 93 -13.12 34.90 18.70
C VAL A 93 -12.52 35.90 19.67
N SER A 94 -11.53 36.68 19.24
CA SER A 94 -10.99 37.82 19.96
C SER A 94 -11.17 39.10 19.17
N MET A 95 -11.46 40.20 19.88
CA MET A 95 -11.56 41.56 19.34
C MET A 95 -10.57 42.46 20.06
N SER A 96 -9.69 43.13 19.32
CA SER A 96 -8.71 44.06 19.85
C SER A 96 -8.80 45.41 19.15
N PHE A 97 -8.69 46.46 19.90
CA PHE A 97 -8.68 47.84 19.40
C PHE A 97 -7.60 48.62 20.14
N ASP A 98 -6.94 49.49 19.42
CA ASP A 98 -5.87 50.31 20.01
C ASP A 98 -6.39 51.16 21.16
N GLY A 99 -5.75 51.09 22.34
CA GLY A 99 -6.21 51.76 23.55
C GLY A 99 -7.29 50.99 24.35
N TYR A 100 -7.64 49.76 24.01
CA TYR A 100 -8.69 48.99 24.69
C TYR A 100 -8.26 47.54 25.00
N LYS A 101 -8.85 46.95 26.07
CA LYS A 101 -8.65 45.56 26.42
C LYS A 101 -9.14 44.63 25.33
N THR A 102 -8.38 43.58 25.02
CA THR A 102 -8.80 42.56 24.08
C THR A 102 -9.94 41.74 24.67
N TRP A 103 -11.11 41.77 24.03
CA TRP A 103 -12.21 40.89 24.35
C TRP A 103 -12.01 39.52 23.66
N THR A 104 -12.23 38.43 24.41
CA THR A 104 -12.09 37.05 23.86
C THR A 104 -13.24 36.19 24.35
N LYS A 105 -13.88 35.46 23.44
CA LYS A 105 -14.98 34.54 23.77
C LYS A 105 -15.04 33.42 22.77
N LYS A 106 -15.31 32.20 23.28
CA LYS A 106 -15.66 31.07 22.40
C LYS A 106 -17.09 31.23 21.92
N LEU A 107 -17.27 31.33 20.58
CA LEU A 107 -18.56 31.49 19.93
C LEU A 107 -18.87 30.28 19.08
N SER A 108 -20.13 29.91 19.03
CA SER A 108 -20.64 28.88 18.14
C SER A 108 -21.96 29.33 17.52
N VAL A 109 -22.25 28.81 16.33
CA VAL A 109 -23.50 29.06 15.61
C VAL A 109 -23.89 27.81 14.85
N ASN A 110 -25.21 27.53 14.79
CA ASN A 110 -25.65 26.36 14.05
C ASN A 110 -25.33 26.49 12.55
N SER A 111 -25.16 25.37 11.91
CA SER A 111 -24.91 25.35 10.47
C SER A 111 -26.00 26.07 9.70
N ASN A 112 -25.58 26.93 8.77
CA ASN A 112 -26.45 27.77 7.92
C ASN A 112 -27.30 28.84 8.67
N GLU A 113 -27.03 29.08 9.95
CA GLU A 113 -27.70 30.13 10.73
C GLU A 113 -26.84 31.42 10.70
N THR A 114 -27.52 32.58 10.72
CA THR A 114 -26.86 33.87 10.99
C THR A 114 -27.30 34.35 12.36
N LYS A 115 -26.34 34.54 13.28
CA LYS A 115 -26.57 34.98 14.64
C LYS A 115 -25.96 36.36 14.85
N LYS A 116 -26.76 37.30 15.36
CA LYS A 116 -26.27 38.61 15.80
C LYS A 116 -25.96 38.55 17.29
N ILE A 117 -24.73 38.90 17.68
CA ILE A 117 -24.40 39.10 19.10
C ILE A 117 -24.56 40.56 19.49
N SER A 118 -24.75 40.83 20.79
CA SER A 118 -24.77 42.17 21.32
C SER A 118 -23.45 42.89 21.00
N THR A 119 -23.49 44.17 20.76
CA THR A 119 -22.27 44.98 20.57
C THR A 119 -21.37 44.83 21.79
N VAL A 120 -20.13 44.39 21.54
CA VAL A 120 -19.12 44.21 22.59
C VAL A 120 -18.56 45.58 22.96
N SER A 121 -18.83 46.04 24.20
CA SER A 121 -18.15 47.21 24.72
C SER A 121 -16.72 46.84 25.13
N LEU A 122 -15.73 47.37 24.45
CA LEU A 122 -14.33 47.22 24.81
C LEU A 122 -14.01 48.22 25.92
N GLU A 123 -13.39 47.74 27.00
CA GLU A 123 -12.98 48.57 28.10
C GLU A 123 -11.65 49.26 27.77
N PRO A 124 -11.52 50.57 27.95
CA PRO A 124 -10.24 51.25 27.81
C PRO A 124 -9.24 50.74 28.84
N VAL A 125 -7.96 50.69 28.49
CA VAL A 125 -6.89 50.26 29.39
C VAL A 125 -6.05 51.43 29.82
N ASP A 126 -5.52 51.38 31.07
CA ASP A 126 -4.77 52.47 31.66
C ASP A 126 -3.30 52.52 31.20
N GLY A 127 -2.75 51.42 30.70
CA GLY A 127 -1.37 51.33 30.18
C GLY A 127 -1.27 50.48 28.92
N VAL A 128 -0.22 50.68 28.15
CA VAL A 128 0.07 49.97 26.88
C VAL A 128 1.40 49.27 26.93
N ILE A 129 1.42 47.97 26.54
CA ILE A 129 2.66 47.23 26.36
C ILE A 129 2.74 46.68 24.93
N ASN A 130 3.84 46.98 24.27
CA ASN A 130 4.21 46.39 23.00
C ASN A 130 5.20 45.24 23.21
N PHE A 131 4.77 44.02 22.95
CA PHE A 131 5.61 42.87 23.00
C PHE A 131 6.18 42.52 21.63
N VAL A 132 7.49 42.43 21.56
CA VAL A 132 8.21 41.95 20.39
C VAL A 132 9.14 40.80 20.82
N THR A 133 9.11 39.68 20.11
CA THR A 133 10.04 38.58 20.34
C THR A 133 10.93 38.32 19.13
N THR A 134 12.08 37.77 19.40
CA THR A 134 12.95 37.21 18.36
C THR A 134 13.19 35.73 18.70
N PRO A 135 12.66 34.78 17.90
CA PRO A 135 11.80 34.96 16.72
C PRO A 135 10.43 35.54 17.04
N PRO A 136 9.72 36.06 16.03
CA PRO A 136 8.33 36.54 16.17
C PRO A 136 7.34 35.35 16.31
N GLU A 137 6.05 35.65 16.36
CA GLU A 137 4.92 34.71 16.43
C GLU A 137 4.89 33.86 17.73
N ALA A 138 5.54 34.33 18.80
CA ALA A 138 5.44 33.67 20.10
C ALA A 138 4.05 33.91 20.70
N THR A 139 3.43 32.85 21.20
CA THR A 139 2.15 32.89 21.91
C THR A 139 2.32 33.59 23.24
N VAL A 140 1.45 34.55 23.52
CA VAL A 140 1.40 35.28 24.78
C VAL A 140 0.13 34.93 25.54
N THR A 141 0.31 34.49 26.78
CA THR A 141 -0.81 34.33 27.72
C THR A 141 -0.64 35.32 28.88
N MET A 142 -1.74 35.84 29.37
CA MET A 142 -1.81 36.73 30.54
C MET A 142 -2.74 36.08 31.56
N ASP A 143 -2.26 35.90 32.78
CA ASP A 143 -2.99 35.26 33.88
C ASP A 143 -3.61 33.90 33.53
N GLY A 144 -2.93 33.18 32.57
CA GLY A 144 -3.33 31.88 32.08
C GLY A 144 -4.24 31.90 30.84
N GLU A 145 -4.74 33.08 30.42
CA GLU A 145 -5.57 33.21 29.24
C GLU A 145 -4.76 33.60 27.99
N TYR A 146 -5.11 33.02 26.84
CA TYR A 146 -4.49 33.33 25.55
C TYR A 146 -4.88 34.72 25.09
N ILE A 147 -3.89 35.57 24.81
CA ILE A 147 -4.08 36.95 24.38
C ILE A 147 -3.75 37.15 22.91
N GLY A 148 -2.73 36.51 22.39
CA GLY A 148 -2.32 36.62 20.99
C GLY A 148 -0.88 36.16 20.76
N ASN A 149 -0.35 36.49 19.57
CA ASN A 149 1.04 36.18 19.20
C ASN A 149 1.84 37.47 18.97
N THR A 150 3.13 37.44 19.29
CA THR A 150 4.03 38.58 19.05
C THR A 150 4.34 38.78 17.55
N PRO A 151 4.45 40.05 17.09
CA PRO A 151 4.35 41.29 17.85
C PRO A 151 2.90 41.57 18.28
N LEU A 152 2.71 42.02 19.53
CA LEU A 152 1.40 42.17 20.14
C LEU A 152 1.40 43.43 21.02
N THR A 153 0.33 44.20 20.93
CA THR A 153 0.06 45.30 21.85
C THR A 153 -0.98 44.86 22.88
N LEU A 154 -0.66 45.01 24.16
CA LEU A 154 -1.54 44.73 25.28
C LEU A 154 -1.92 46.00 26.00
N TYR A 155 -3.14 46.00 26.50
CA TYR A 155 -3.69 47.08 27.29
C TYR A 155 -3.99 46.51 28.67
N LEU A 156 -3.41 47.11 29.71
CA LEU A 156 -3.47 46.64 31.08
C LEU A 156 -4.07 47.69 31.99
N ASP A 157 -4.87 47.23 32.95
CA ASP A 157 -5.34 48.12 34.02
C ASP A 157 -4.14 48.63 34.82
N ALA A 158 -4.14 49.93 35.11
CA ALA A 158 -3.06 50.54 35.89
C ALA A 158 -3.01 49.93 37.29
N HIS A 159 -1.78 49.72 37.79
CA HIS A 159 -1.48 49.22 39.13
C HIS A 159 -1.87 47.74 39.42
N GLU A 160 -2.41 47.01 38.47
CA GLU A 160 -2.59 45.56 38.59
C GLU A 160 -1.33 44.84 38.13
N GLU A 161 -0.99 43.75 38.84
CA GLU A 161 0.14 42.90 38.49
C GLU A 161 -0.37 41.70 37.68
N HIS A 162 0.10 41.57 36.42
CA HIS A 162 -0.27 40.48 35.51
C HIS A 162 0.89 39.52 35.29
N SER A 163 0.62 38.23 35.32
CA SER A 163 1.58 37.16 34.98
C SER A 163 1.53 36.87 33.49
N ILE A 164 2.57 37.25 32.78
CA ILE A 164 2.67 36.99 31.33
C ILE A 164 3.58 35.80 31.07
N SER A 165 3.06 34.81 30.35
CA SER A 165 3.86 33.70 29.84
C SER A 165 3.98 33.79 28.32
N ILE A 166 5.20 33.62 27.82
CA ILE A 166 5.54 33.72 26.40
C ILE A 166 6.07 32.36 25.97
N PHE A 167 5.39 31.72 25.05
CA PHE A 167 5.68 30.41 24.54
C PHE A 167 5.88 30.45 23.03
N LEU A 168 6.93 29.78 22.55
CA LEU A 168 7.13 29.48 21.14
C LEU A 168 7.66 28.06 21.02
N ASN A 169 7.10 27.28 20.10
CA ASN A 169 7.54 25.89 19.89
C ASN A 169 9.04 25.84 19.56
N GLY A 170 9.77 25.02 20.29
CA GLY A 170 11.23 24.93 20.17
C GLY A 170 12.02 25.95 20.98
N TYR A 171 11.36 26.71 21.83
CA TYR A 171 11.99 27.70 22.70
C TYR A 171 11.56 27.54 24.15
N LEU A 172 12.43 27.92 25.09
CA LEU A 172 12.13 27.93 26.51
C LEU A 172 11.04 28.97 26.81
N THR A 173 9.99 28.53 27.50
CA THR A 173 8.92 29.42 27.95
C THR A 173 9.49 30.45 28.89
N GLN A 174 9.19 31.74 28.65
CA GLN A 174 9.51 32.85 29.54
C GLN A 174 8.28 33.30 30.29
N LYS A 175 8.43 33.55 31.59
CA LYS A 175 7.40 34.13 32.46
C LYS A 175 7.88 35.44 33.00
N LYS A 176 7.01 36.45 33.04
CA LYS A 176 7.27 37.76 33.62
C LYS A 176 6.03 38.28 34.34
N SER A 177 6.23 38.87 35.51
CA SER A 177 5.24 39.70 36.14
C SER A 177 5.41 41.15 35.68
N ILE A 178 4.29 41.77 35.29
CA ILE A 178 4.27 43.11 34.76
C ILE A 178 3.13 43.87 35.42
N SER A 179 3.46 45.04 35.94
CA SER A 179 2.48 46.06 36.29
C SER A 179 2.83 47.40 35.60
N LEU A 180 1.85 48.18 35.25
CA LEU A 180 1.99 49.50 34.61
C LEU A 180 1.37 50.58 35.47
N SER A 181 1.98 51.75 35.39
CA SER A 181 1.33 52.96 35.88
C SER A 181 0.28 53.46 34.88
N SER A 182 -0.67 54.26 35.34
CA SER A 182 -1.70 54.86 34.49
C SER A 182 -1.07 55.64 33.31
N GLY A 183 -1.51 55.28 32.08
CA GLY A 183 -1.03 55.88 30.85
C GLY A 183 0.42 55.49 30.47
N GLU A 184 1.02 54.51 31.13
CA GLU A 184 2.38 54.06 30.80
C GLU A 184 2.39 53.28 29.49
N GLU A 185 3.29 53.64 28.57
CA GLU A 185 3.62 52.86 27.39
C GLU A 185 4.97 52.21 27.56
N ARG A 186 5.03 50.87 27.43
CA ARG A 186 6.24 50.08 27.61
C ARG A 186 6.48 49.15 26.41
N ASN A 187 7.68 49.26 25.83
CA ASN A 187 8.12 48.36 24.78
C ASN A 187 8.99 47.23 25.38
N ILE A 188 8.57 46.00 25.20
CA ILE A 188 9.29 44.79 25.68
C ILE A 188 9.76 43.98 24.49
N THR A 189 11.09 43.96 24.29
CA THR A 189 11.75 43.13 23.31
C THR A 189 12.42 41.95 24.00
N LEU A 190 12.06 40.73 23.60
CA LEU A 190 12.57 39.51 24.19
C LEU A 190 13.25 38.65 23.14
N LYS A 191 14.47 38.24 23.42
CA LYS A 191 15.15 37.21 22.66
C LYS A 191 14.87 35.87 23.31
N LEU A 192 14.10 35.02 22.65
CA LEU A 192 13.79 33.69 23.15
C LEU A 192 15.01 32.76 23.03
N LYS A 193 15.24 31.97 24.07
CA LYS A 193 16.32 30.98 24.08
C LYS A 193 15.79 29.68 23.49
N PRO A 194 16.46 29.10 22.47
CA PRO A 194 16.09 27.80 21.96
C PRO A 194 16.05 26.76 23.06
N ASP A 195 15.03 25.93 23.06
CA ASP A 195 15.01 24.71 23.85
C ASP A 195 15.68 23.63 23.02
N ILE A 196 16.78 23.07 23.53
CA ILE A 196 17.69 22.24 22.74
C ILE A 196 17.58 20.79 23.17
N GLY A 197 17.41 19.89 22.21
CA GLY A 197 17.55 18.45 22.36
C GLY A 197 18.76 17.92 21.62
N ILE A 198 19.20 16.72 21.98
CA ILE A 198 20.36 16.04 21.39
C ILE A 198 19.87 14.93 20.47
N ILE A 199 20.27 14.98 19.21
CA ILE A 199 20.02 13.91 18.22
C ILE A 199 21.34 13.26 17.86
N LYS A 200 21.46 11.96 18.20
CA LYS A 200 22.56 11.10 17.75
C LYS A 200 22.16 10.36 16.49
N VAL A 201 22.87 10.58 15.43
CA VAL A 201 22.61 9.93 14.13
C VAL A 201 23.72 8.92 13.86
N LEU A 202 23.31 7.67 13.64
CA LEU A 202 24.19 6.57 13.24
C LEU A 202 23.83 6.17 11.82
N VAL A 203 24.80 6.25 10.92
CA VAL A 203 24.56 6.03 9.49
C VAL A 203 25.33 4.82 8.96
N SER A 204 24.74 4.15 8.02
CA SER A 204 25.40 3.13 7.20
C SER A 204 24.99 3.37 5.74
N PRO A 205 25.94 3.48 4.80
CA PRO A 205 27.41 3.51 4.96
C PRO A 205 27.95 4.70 5.76
N LYS A 206 29.14 4.54 6.38
CA LYS A 206 29.74 5.54 7.28
C LYS A 206 30.18 6.86 6.63
N ASP A 207 30.31 6.87 5.32
CA ASP A 207 30.64 8.05 4.51
C ASP A 207 29.39 8.80 3.98
N SER A 208 28.21 8.49 4.54
CA SER A 208 26.98 9.21 4.23
C SER A 208 26.97 10.60 4.88
N SER A 209 26.47 11.61 4.17
CA SER A 209 26.34 12.97 4.66
C SER A 209 25.02 13.18 5.40
N VAL A 210 25.07 13.83 6.55
CA VAL A 210 23.93 14.16 7.42
C VAL A 210 23.58 15.63 7.27
N TRP A 211 22.35 15.92 6.93
CA TRP A 211 21.83 17.26 6.68
C TRP A 211 20.62 17.56 7.55
N ILE A 212 20.55 18.79 8.06
CA ILE A 212 19.33 19.33 8.71
C ILE A 212 18.96 20.64 8.03
N GLU A 213 17.69 20.76 7.63
CA GLU A 213 17.18 21.96 6.94
C GLU A 213 18.10 22.42 5.79
N LYS A 214 18.54 21.46 4.97
CA LYS A 214 19.48 21.66 3.84
C LYS A 214 20.90 22.09 4.25
N LYS A 215 21.23 22.13 5.55
CA LYS A 215 22.58 22.43 6.05
C LYS A 215 23.31 21.12 6.35
N LEU A 216 24.52 20.96 5.80
CA LEU A 216 25.39 19.84 6.10
C LEU A 216 25.90 19.97 7.55
N LEU A 217 25.68 18.93 8.36
CA LEU A 217 26.15 18.86 9.74
C LEU A 217 27.39 17.97 9.90
N SER A 218 27.39 16.81 9.24
CA SER A 218 28.52 15.87 9.30
C SER A 218 28.57 14.95 8.08
N VAL A 219 29.69 14.26 7.95
CA VAL A 219 29.83 13.04 7.17
C VAL A 219 30.10 11.91 8.16
N GLY A 220 29.30 10.86 8.10
CA GLY A 220 29.32 9.78 9.09
C GLY A 220 28.43 10.04 10.30
N ASP A 221 28.65 9.23 11.34
CA ASP A 221 27.92 9.36 12.60
C ASP A 221 28.16 10.73 13.25
N GLY A 222 27.17 11.23 13.96
CA GLY A 222 27.29 12.51 14.67
C GLY A 222 26.26 12.64 15.78
N SER A 223 26.56 13.54 16.73
CA SER A 223 25.64 13.97 17.77
C SER A 223 25.45 15.48 17.65
N PHE A 224 24.19 15.93 17.59
CA PHE A 224 23.87 17.32 17.24
C PHE A 224 22.91 17.91 18.28
N GLU A 225 23.27 19.07 18.77
CA GLU A 225 22.38 19.91 19.57
C GLU A 225 21.49 20.72 18.64
N LEU A 226 20.19 20.47 18.67
CA LEU A 226 19.23 21.04 17.74
C LEU A 226 18.04 21.64 18.50
N PRO A 227 17.48 22.76 18.03
CA PRO A 227 16.26 23.31 18.59
C PRO A 227 15.09 22.33 18.57
N SER A 228 14.28 22.36 19.61
CA SER A 228 13.14 21.47 19.85
C SER A 228 11.90 21.84 19.02
N HIS A 229 12.07 21.98 17.71
CA HIS A 229 10.98 22.16 16.76
C HIS A 229 11.11 21.17 15.58
N PRO A 230 10.04 20.95 14.80
CA PRO A 230 10.11 20.09 13.62
C PRO A 230 11.24 20.52 12.66
N GLN A 231 12.13 19.60 12.32
CA GLN A 231 13.25 19.82 11.41
C GLN A 231 13.38 18.65 10.45
N LEU A 232 13.74 18.92 9.21
CA LEU A 232 13.94 17.90 8.20
C LEU A 232 15.36 17.35 8.29
N LEU A 233 15.49 16.09 8.76
CA LEU A 233 16.71 15.31 8.67
C LEU A 233 16.78 14.63 7.31
N GLU A 234 17.87 14.84 6.58
CA GLU A 234 18.18 14.12 5.35
C GLU A 234 19.55 13.46 5.48
N ILE A 235 19.65 12.21 4.99
CA ILE A 235 20.90 11.49 4.89
C ILE A 235 21.13 11.10 3.45
N LYS A 236 22.27 11.50 2.89
CA LYS A 236 22.54 11.41 1.45
C LYS A 236 23.89 10.74 1.20
N LYS A 237 23.91 9.91 0.15
CA LYS A 237 25.13 9.35 -0.42
C LYS A 237 24.96 9.10 -1.92
N ALA A 238 25.98 9.35 -2.71
CA ALA A 238 25.95 9.06 -4.15
C ALA A 238 25.69 7.56 -4.40
N GLY A 239 24.74 7.24 -5.29
CA GLY A 239 24.34 5.87 -5.61
C GLY A 239 23.30 5.26 -4.65
N TYR A 240 22.92 5.97 -3.59
CA TYR A 240 21.92 5.53 -2.62
C TYR A 240 20.65 6.37 -2.71
N GLU A 241 19.56 5.84 -2.19
CA GLU A 241 18.32 6.58 -1.99
C GLU A 241 18.48 7.53 -0.79
N THR A 242 17.95 8.73 -0.92
CA THR A 242 18.01 9.73 0.16
C THR A 242 17.01 9.34 1.26
N TYR A 243 17.50 9.17 2.48
CA TYR A 243 16.63 9.08 3.64
C TYR A 243 16.17 10.47 4.05
N SER A 244 14.88 10.64 4.30
CA SER A 244 14.30 11.91 4.71
C SER A 244 13.25 11.69 5.79
N LYS A 245 13.34 12.41 6.90
CA LYS A 245 12.42 12.29 8.04
C LYS A 245 12.32 13.60 8.80
N ASN A 246 11.08 14.01 9.13
CA ASN A 246 10.88 15.08 10.10
C ASN A 246 11.19 14.56 11.52
N ILE A 247 12.04 15.27 12.22
CA ILE A 247 12.44 14.98 13.60
C ILE A 247 12.08 16.17 14.50
N ILE A 248 11.79 15.89 15.76
CA ILE A 248 11.61 16.91 16.81
C ILE A 248 12.54 16.53 17.95
N PRO A 249 13.67 17.24 18.10
CA PRO A 249 14.57 17.01 19.21
C PRO A 249 13.88 17.25 20.55
N GLN A 250 13.94 16.28 21.45
CA GLN A 250 13.33 16.41 22.79
C GLN A 250 14.37 16.94 23.77
N PRO A 251 14.08 18.04 24.48
CA PRO A 251 14.99 18.54 25.48
C PRO A 251 15.29 17.51 26.56
N GLN A 252 16.52 17.53 27.08
CA GLN A 252 17.01 16.66 28.15
C GLN A 252 17.09 15.16 27.82
N PHE A 253 16.75 14.74 26.60
CA PHE A 253 16.88 13.35 26.15
C PHE A 253 17.76 13.27 24.90
N GLU A 254 18.72 12.33 24.91
CA GLU A 254 19.43 11.95 23.69
C GLU A 254 18.59 10.97 22.90
N GLN A 255 18.15 11.37 21.72
CA GLN A 255 17.42 10.52 20.77
C GLN A 255 18.40 9.94 19.77
N THR A 256 18.46 8.61 19.67
CA THR A 256 19.30 7.94 18.67
C THR A 256 18.50 7.55 17.43
N ILE A 257 18.94 8.01 16.26
CA ILE A 257 18.38 7.65 14.96
C ILE A 257 19.42 6.80 14.22
N LYS A 258 19.04 5.54 13.94
CA LYS A 258 19.87 4.61 13.15
C LYS A 258 19.31 4.54 11.74
N VAL A 259 20.15 4.81 10.75
CA VAL A 259 19.76 4.79 9.34
C VAL A 259 20.73 3.95 8.53
N GLN A 260 20.17 2.95 7.87
CA GLN A 260 20.86 2.21 6.83
C GLN A 260 20.31 2.68 5.48
N LEU A 261 21.12 3.36 4.69
CA LEU A 261 20.73 3.74 3.34
C LEU A 261 20.66 2.51 2.44
N LEU A 262 19.63 2.48 1.64
CA LEU A 262 19.50 1.51 0.56
C LEU A 262 20.13 2.09 -0.72
N THR A 263 20.83 1.28 -1.47
CA THR A 263 21.19 1.65 -2.85
C THR A 263 19.90 1.96 -3.64
N LYS A 264 20.01 2.74 -4.70
CA LYS A 264 18.84 3.04 -5.56
C LYS A 264 18.17 1.78 -6.09
N GLU A 265 18.97 0.74 -6.33
CA GLU A 265 18.44 -0.56 -6.75
C GLU A 265 17.68 -1.25 -5.61
N GLU A 266 18.26 -1.33 -4.41
CA GLU A 266 17.59 -1.92 -3.25
C GLU A 266 16.29 -1.17 -2.90
N ALA A 267 16.32 0.16 -2.91
CA ALA A 267 15.14 1.00 -2.68
C ALA A 267 14.06 0.77 -3.74
N TYR A 268 14.43 0.67 -5.01
CA TYR A 268 13.50 0.31 -6.07
C TYR A 268 12.80 -1.02 -5.79
N TRP A 269 13.57 -2.08 -5.46
CA TRP A 269 13.01 -3.39 -5.18
C TRP A 269 12.21 -3.44 -3.87
N ALA A 270 12.58 -2.64 -2.87
CA ALA A 270 11.84 -2.52 -1.61
C ALA A 270 10.46 -1.87 -1.80
N ASN A 271 10.34 -0.96 -2.79
CA ASN A 271 9.10 -0.26 -3.12
C ASN A 271 8.19 -1.04 -4.07
N ILE A 272 8.64 -2.18 -4.64
CA ILE A 272 7.77 -3.03 -5.46
C ILE A 272 6.67 -3.64 -4.58
N PRO A 273 5.38 -3.46 -4.93
CA PRO A 273 4.28 -4.06 -4.19
C PRO A 273 4.42 -5.58 -4.10
N ARG A 274 4.24 -6.13 -2.90
CA ARG A 274 4.28 -7.59 -2.70
C ARG A 274 3.13 -8.31 -3.39
N GLU A 275 2.08 -7.57 -3.69
CA GLU A 275 0.90 -8.05 -4.38
C GLU A 275 0.36 -6.96 -5.30
N THR A 276 -0.18 -7.36 -6.44
CA THR A 276 -0.88 -6.46 -7.37
C THR A 276 -2.08 -7.16 -7.97
N ILE A 277 -3.06 -6.40 -8.42
CA ILE A 277 -4.27 -6.94 -9.03
C ILE A 277 -4.36 -6.42 -10.47
N THR A 278 -4.60 -7.31 -11.41
CA THR A 278 -4.80 -6.96 -12.82
C THR A 278 -6.20 -6.37 -13.04
N ILE A 279 -6.42 -5.72 -14.17
CA ILE A 279 -7.74 -5.20 -14.55
C ILE A 279 -8.80 -6.33 -14.65
N ASN A 280 -8.39 -7.55 -14.92
CA ASN A 280 -9.24 -8.75 -14.96
C ASN A 280 -9.25 -9.56 -13.64
N ASN A 281 -8.93 -8.89 -12.50
CA ASN A 281 -9.02 -9.42 -11.15
C ASN A 281 -8.11 -10.64 -10.85
N HIS A 282 -6.98 -10.78 -11.54
CA HIS A 282 -5.96 -11.71 -11.09
C HIS A 282 -5.14 -11.09 -9.97
N VAL A 283 -5.01 -11.77 -8.86
CA VAL A 283 -4.12 -11.39 -7.76
C VAL A 283 -2.73 -11.98 -8.05
N LEU A 284 -1.74 -11.13 -8.22
CA LEU A 284 -0.37 -11.52 -8.52
C LEU A 284 0.52 -11.31 -7.31
N LYS A 285 1.32 -12.33 -6.97
CA LYS A 285 2.31 -12.29 -5.90
C LYS A 285 3.70 -12.01 -6.47
N TYR A 286 4.44 -11.14 -5.79
CA TYR A 286 5.81 -10.76 -6.14
C TYR A 286 6.83 -11.74 -5.59
N PHE A 287 7.76 -12.18 -6.46
CA PHE A 287 8.89 -13.00 -6.08
C PHE A 287 10.21 -12.46 -6.65
N ARG A 288 11.25 -12.53 -5.83
CA ARG A 288 12.64 -12.25 -6.19
C ARG A 288 13.50 -13.36 -5.60
N PRO A 289 13.59 -14.51 -6.27
CA PRO A 289 14.42 -15.62 -5.83
C PRO A 289 15.87 -15.20 -5.62
N LYS A 290 16.56 -15.82 -4.69
CA LYS A 290 17.97 -15.56 -4.42
C LYS A 290 18.73 -16.89 -4.42
N GLY A 291 19.88 -16.87 -5.11
CA GLY A 291 20.73 -18.05 -5.20
C GLY A 291 20.18 -19.14 -6.09
N ASP A 292 20.89 -20.26 -6.10
CA ASP A 292 20.59 -21.41 -6.93
C ASP A 292 19.63 -22.36 -6.22
N PHE A 293 18.81 -23.07 -6.97
CA PHE A 293 18.00 -24.17 -6.46
C PHE A 293 18.08 -25.39 -7.36
N LEU A 294 17.78 -26.57 -6.80
CA LEU A 294 17.74 -27.82 -7.54
C LEU A 294 16.33 -28.09 -8.06
N MET A 295 16.14 -28.06 -9.37
CA MET A 295 14.92 -28.41 -10.06
C MET A 295 14.97 -29.88 -10.50
N GLY A 296 13.83 -30.55 -10.49
CA GLY A 296 13.76 -32.00 -10.76
C GLY A 296 13.71 -32.82 -9.46
N ALA A 297 13.94 -34.12 -9.53
CA ALA A 297 13.87 -35.04 -8.42
C ALA A 297 15.13 -35.91 -8.29
N PRO A 298 15.63 -36.15 -7.06
CA PRO A 298 16.72 -37.09 -6.84
C PRO A 298 16.30 -38.51 -7.22
N ARG A 299 17.26 -39.33 -7.61
CA ARG A 299 16.97 -40.70 -8.11
C ARG A 299 16.24 -41.61 -7.12
N GLN A 300 16.38 -41.32 -5.83
CA GLN A 300 15.79 -42.07 -4.73
C GLN A 300 14.36 -41.64 -4.38
N GLU A 301 13.86 -40.56 -4.97
CA GLU A 301 12.51 -40.08 -4.69
C GLU A 301 11.44 -41.04 -5.21
N ASN A 302 10.55 -41.51 -4.33
CA ASN A 302 9.49 -42.43 -4.70
C ASN A 302 8.57 -41.86 -5.76
N GLY A 303 8.21 -42.66 -6.77
CA GLY A 303 7.37 -42.22 -7.87
C GLY A 303 8.09 -41.34 -8.92
N ARG A 304 9.39 -41.04 -8.76
CA ARG A 304 10.16 -40.26 -9.72
C ARG A 304 10.12 -40.87 -11.12
N ARG A 305 9.86 -40.00 -12.10
CA ARG A 305 9.93 -40.38 -13.53
C ARG A 305 11.28 -40.02 -14.15
N ALA A 306 11.62 -40.68 -15.23
CA ALA A 306 12.91 -40.50 -15.92
C ALA A 306 13.14 -39.08 -16.44
N ASN A 307 12.06 -38.34 -16.76
CA ASN A 307 12.10 -36.99 -17.27
C ASN A 307 12.31 -35.90 -16.19
N GLU A 308 12.32 -36.28 -14.91
CA GLU A 308 12.55 -35.37 -13.78
C GLU A 308 14.04 -35.29 -13.43
N VAL A 309 14.86 -34.97 -14.42
CA VAL A 309 16.31 -34.87 -14.24
C VAL A 309 16.66 -33.73 -13.32
N LEU A 310 17.48 -34.03 -12.31
CA LEU A 310 17.94 -33.02 -11.35
C LEU A 310 18.89 -32.04 -12.03
N ARG A 311 18.63 -30.75 -11.92
CA ARG A 311 19.43 -29.69 -12.52
C ARG A 311 19.46 -28.43 -11.64
N LYS A 312 20.55 -27.69 -11.68
CA LYS A 312 20.78 -26.50 -10.91
C LYS A 312 20.30 -25.28 -11.69
N VAL A 313 19.42 -24.50 -11.07
CA VAL A 313 18.77 -23.34 -11.70
C VAL A 313 18.90 -22.10 -10.83
N ASN A 314 19.11 -20.96 -11.46
CA ASN A 314 19.08 -19.64 -10.80
C ASN A 314 18.09 -18.74 -11.54
N ILE A 315 17.08 -18.26 -10.83
CA ILE A 315 16.12 -17.27 -11.33
C ILE A 315 16.58 -15.89 -10.85
N THR A 316 17.17 -15.12 -11.75
CA THR A 316 17.72 -13.79 -11.43
C THR A 316 16.72 -12.67 -11.69
N ARG A 317 15.72 -12.89 -12.52
CA ARG A 317 14.70 -11.92 -12.90
C ARG A 317 13.52 -11.97 -11.95
N PRO A 318 13.24 -10.89 -11.19
CA PRO A 318 12.04 -10.82 -10.37
C PRO A 318 10.78 -10.87 -11.22
N PHE A 319 9.77 -11.54 -10.69
CA PHE A 319 8.52 -11.74 -11.40
C PHE A 319 7.30 -11.67 -10.48
N TYR A 320 6.16 -11.42 -11.09
CA TYR A 320 4.85 -11.66 -10.52
C TYR A 320 4.27 -12.94 -11.10
N ILE A 321 3.53 -13.69 -10.28
CA ILE A 321 2.76 -14.85 -10.70
C ILE A 321 1.39 -14.82 -10.03
N ALA A 322 0.35 -15.25 -10.76
CA ALA A 322 -1.00 -15.33 -10.22
C ALA A 322 -1.07 -16.35 -9.08
N ASN A 323 -1.73 -15.95 -8.00
CA ASN A 323 -1.88 -16.82 -6.84
C ASN A 323 -2.86 -17.99 -7.06
N LYS A 324 -3.67 -17.94 -8.12
CA LYS A 324 -4.64 -18.94 -8.53
C LYS A 324 -4.55 -19.17 -10.04
N GLU A 325 -5.14 -20.27 -10.50
CA GLU A 325 -5.38 -20.54 -11.92
C GLU A 325 -6.34 -19.50 -12.51
N VAL A 326 -6.33 -19.35 -13.84
CA VAL A 326 -7.29 -18.51 -14.56
C VAL A 326 -8.66 -19.17 -14.53
N THR A 327 -9.68 -18.45 -14.09
CA THR A 327 -11.05 -18.95 -14.03
C THR A 327 -11.77 -18.88 -15.38
N ASN A 328 -12.85 -19.67 -15.54
CA ASN A 328 -13.74 -19.56 -16.69
C ASN A 328 -14.25 -18.12 -16.87
N LYS A 329 -14.72 -17.48 -15.80
CA LYS A 329 -15.20 -16.10 -15.80
C LYS A 329 -14.16 -15.10 -16.30
N GLN A 330 -12.90 -15.25 -15.86
CA GLN A 330 -11.80 -14.40 -16.32
C GLN A 330 -11.50 -14.64 -17.80
N TYR A 331 -11.51 -15.90 -18.24
CA TYR A 331 -11.24 -16.25 -19.62
C TYR A 331 -12.35 -15.79 -20.57
N TRP A 332 -13.62 -15.82 -20.15
CA TRP A 332 -14.74 -15.32 -20.95
C TRP A 332 -14.67 -13.84 -21.30
N GLN A 333 -13.91 -13.05 -20.53
CA GLN A 333 -13.64 -11.64 -20.88
C GLN A 333 -12.75 -11.51 -22.13
N PHE A 334 -11.93 -12.53 -22.40
CA PHE A 334 -11.07 -12.58 -23.57
C PHE A 334 -11.84 -13.10 -24.79
N GLN A 335 -12.43 -14.26 -24.65
CA GLN A 335 -13.21 -14.87 -25.73
C GLN A 335 -14.25 -15.85 -25.19
N LYS A 336 -15.32 -16.05 -25.98
CA LYS A 336 -16.32 -17.08 -25.67
C LYS A 336 -15.66 -18.45 -25.67
N HIS A 337 -15.83 -19.19 -24.59
CA HIS A 337 -15.26 -20.53 -24.39
C HIS A 337 -16.17 -21.36 -23.50
N SER A 338 -16.08 -22.69 -23.59
CA SER A 338 -16.69 -23.62 -22.67
C SER A 338 -15.67 -24.69 -22.27
N SER A 339 -15.46 -24.85 -20.98
CA SER A 339 -14.66 -25.91 -20.37
C SER A 339 -15.38 -27.27 -20.41
N ARG A 340 -16.63 -27.29 -20.88
CA ARG A 340 -17.46 -28.50 -21.13
C ARG A 340 -17.86 -29.24 -19.84
N HIS A 341 -18.13 -30.53 -20.00
CA HIS A 341 -18.54 -31.47 -18.95
C HIS A 341 -17.72 -32.75 -19.08
N PHE A 342 -17.48 -33.37 -17.94
CA PHE A 342 -16.91 -34.70 -17.91
C PHE A 342 -17.90 -35.66 -17.24
N ARG A 343 -18.36 -36.68 -17.97
CA ARG A 343 -19.33 -37.70 -17.50
C ARG A 343 -20.54 -37.06 -16.77
N GLY A 344 -21.09 -35.99 -17.33
CA GLY A 344 -22.27 -35.27 -16.80
C GLY A 344 -21.97 -34.22 -15.72
N LYS A 345 -20.73 -34.12 -15.23
CA LYS A 345 -20.30 -33.12 -14.25
C LYS A 345 -19.74 -31.90 -14.98
N THR A 346 -20.11 -30.71 -14.54
CA THR A 346 -19.67 -29.46 -15.21
C THR A 346 -18.24 -29.06 -14.84
N LEU A 347 -17.51 -28.56 -15.84
CA LEU A 347 -16.21 -27.90 -15.69
C LEU A 347 -16.33 -26.39 -16.00
N ASP A 348 -17.56 -25.88 -16.17
CA ASP A 348 -17.84 -24.60 -16.79
C ASP A 348 -18.48 -23.61 -15.81
N MET A 349 -18.33 -23.82 -14.49
CA MET A 349 -18.77 -22.83 -13.51
C MET A 349 -17.83 -21.61 -13.54
N PRO A 350 -18.34 -20.39 -13.30
CA PRO A 350 -17.56 -19.16 -13.44
C PRO A 350 -16.22 -19.16 -12.68
N GLU A 351 -16.20 -19.66 -11.46
CA GLU A 351 -15.04 -19.64 -10.57
C GLU A 351 -14.20 -20.95 -10.59
N GLN A 352 -14.58 -21.95 -11.42
CA GLN A 352 -13.72 -23.09 -11.73
C GLN A 352 -12.60 -22.65 -12.66
N PRO A 353 -11.42 -23.35 -12.65
CA PRO A 353 -10.34 -23.06 -13.59
C PRO A 353 -10.80 -23.32 -15.03
N VAL A 354 -10.34 -22.50 -15.95
CA VAL A 354 -10.57 -22.74 -17.38
C VAL A 354 -9.73 -23.92 -17.84
N VAL A 355 -10.37 -24.88 -18.48
CA VAL A 355 -9.76 -26.06 -19.10
C VAL A 355 -10.17 -26.19 -20.55
N ASN A 356 -9.73 -27.24 -21.26
CA ASN A 356 -9.94 -27.40 -22.69
C ASN A 356 -9.39 -26.23 -23.52
N VAL A 357 -8.36 -25.58 -23.05
CA VAL A 357 -7.61 -24.50 -23.73
C VAL A 357 -6.25 -25.01 -24.17
N SER A 358 -5.84 -24.69 -25.41
CA SER A 358 -4.50 -24.98 -25.87
C SER A 358 -3.48 -24.02 -25.25
N TRP A 359 -2.20 -24.42 -25.26
CA TRP A 359 -1.10 -23.53 -24.86
C TRP A 359 -1.13 -22.19 -25.64
N GLU A 360 -1.42 -22.26 -26.96
CA GLU A 360 -1.50 -21.07 -27.81
C GLU A 360 -2.64 -20.14 -27.39
N GLN A 361 -3.80 -20.69 -27.06
CA GLN A 361 -4.94 -19.91 -26.54
C GLN A 361 -4.61 -19.27 -25.20
N ALA A 362 -3.93 -19.96 -24.30
CA ALA A 362 -3.46 -19.42 -23.03
C ALA A 362 -2.41 -18.28 -23.23
N ALA A 363 -1.51 -18.43 -24.19
CA ALA A 363 -0.55 -17.40 -24.55
C ALA A 363 -1.22 -16.16 -25.20
N LEU A 364 -2.25 -16.36 -26.03
CA LEU A 364 -3.05 -15.27 -26.60
C LEU A 364 -3.85 -14.53 -25.53
N TYR A 365 -4.40 -15.24 -24.54
CA TYR A 365 -5.01 -14.64 -23.36
C TYR A 365 -4.03 -13.72 -22.61
N CYS A 366 -2.80 -14.16 -22.39
CA CYS A 366 -1.76 -13.33 -21.77
C CYS A 366 -1.47 -12.05 -22.57
N ASN A 367 -1.42 -12.15 -23.92
CA ASN A 367 -1.24 -10.99 -24.78
C ASN A 367 -2.44 -10.03 -24.72
N TRP A 368 -3.66 -10.56 -24.72
CA TRP A 368 -4.88 -9.77 -24.56
C TRP A 368 -4.88 -9.04 -23.22
N LEU A 369 -4.57 -9.74 -22.12
CA LEU A 369 -4.51 -9.15 -20.78
C LEU A 369 -3.43 -8.04 -20.71
N SER A 370 -2.29 -8.26 -21.37
CA SER A 370 -1.24 -7.24 -21.48
C SER A 370 -1.76 -5.97 -22.14
N LYS A 371 -2.49 -6.11 -23.25
CA LYS A 371 -3.06 -4.97 -23.99
C LYS A 371 -4.04 -4.17 -23.14
N ILE A 372 -4.96 -4.82 -22.42
CA ILE A 372 -5.94 -4.12 -21.59
C ILE A 372 -5.29 -3.45 -20.36
N ASP A 373 -4.22 -4.02 -19.81
CA ASP A 373 -3.42 -3.43 -18.73
C ASP A 373 -2.34 -2.43 -19.25
N ARG A 374 -2.36 -2.11 -20.55
CA ARG A 374 -1.44 -1.17 -21.22
C ARG A 374 0.02 -1.57 -21.10
N LEU A 375 0.27 -2.86 -21.18
CA LEU A 375 1.61 -3.45 -21.22
C LEU A 375 1.92 -3.94 -22.63
N ASP A 376 3.20 -3.91 -23.00
CA ASP A 376 3.65 -4.52 -24.25
C ASP A 376 3.49 -6.04 -24.16
N PRO A 377 2.84 -6.70 -25.14
CA PRO A 377 2.66 -8.14 -25.16
C PRO A 377 4.00 -8.89 -25.03
N PHE A 378 3.97 -10.02 -24.32
CA PHE A 378 5.15 -10.86 -24.20
C PHE A 378 5.36 -11.78 -25.40
N TYR A 379 4.28 -12.33 -25.95
CA TYR A 379 4.36 -13.22 -27.09
C TYR A 379 4.25 -12.48 -28.42
N LYS A 380 5.07 -12.89 -29.39
CA LYS A 380 4.96 -12.45 -30.78
C LYS A 380 3.79 -13.15 -31.44
N GLU A 381 2.81 -12.38 -31.88
CA GLU A 381 1.61 -12.90 -32.53
C GLU A 381 1.58 -12.50 -33.99
N ARG A 382 1.21 -13.44 -34.87
CA ARG A 382 0.94 -13.19 -36.27
C ARG A 382 -0.25 -14.02 -36.73
N ASN A 383 -1.31 -13.37 -37.20
CA ASN A 383 -2.54 -14.02 -37.67
C ASN A 383 -3.15 -15.01 -36.62
N GLY A 384 -3.23 -14.60 -35.36
CA GLY A 384 -3.78 -15.41 -34.27
C GLY A 384 -2.89 -16.60 -33.85
N LYS A 385 -1.63 -16.66 -34.31
CA LYS A 385 -0.64 -17.69 -33.93
C LYS A 385 0.55 -17.08 -33.21
N ILE A 386 1.06 -17.79 -32.21
CA ILE A 386 2.27 -17.39 -31.51
C ILE A 386 3.49 -17.85 -32.31
N THR A 387 4.36 -16.90 -32.65
CA THR A 387 5.57 -17.13 -33.46
C THR A 387 6.88 -16.96 -32.69
N GLY A 388 6.81 -16.63 -31.39
CA GLY A 388 7.96 -16.41 -30.52
C GLY A 388 7.62 -15.53 -29.33
N SER A 389 8.65 -14.96 -28.70
CA SER A 389 8.47 -14.09 -27.52
C SER A 389 9.41 -12.88 -27.55
N TYR A 390 8.99 -11.82 -26.83
CA TYR A 390 9.78 -10.64 -26.51
C TYR A 390 10.32 -10.79 -25.08
N ILE A 391 11.46 -11.44 -24.92
CA ILE A 391 12.01 -11.85 -23.61
C ILE A 391 12.23 -10.69 -22.62
N ASN A 392 12.32 -9.45 -23.10
CA ASN A 392 12.47 -8.24 -22.29
C ASN A 392 11.12 -7.53 -22.01
N SER A 393 10.01 -8.04 -22.53
CA SER A 393 8.69 -7.51 -22.24
C SER A 393 8.33 -7.72 -20.76
N THR A 394 7.57 -6.78 -20.22
CA THR A 394 6.94 -6.88 -18.90
C THR A 394 5.45 -7.24 -18.98
N GLY A 395 4.99 -7.62 -20.16
CA GLY A 395 3.62 -8.12 -20.38
C GLY A 395 3.38 -9.47 -19.73
N TYR A 396 2.11 -9.84 -19.67
CA TYR A 396 1.70 -11.14 -19.13
C TYR A 396 2.13 -12.28 -20.03
N ARG A 397 2.45 -13.40 -19.40
CA ARG A 397 2.88 -14.64 -20.02
C ARG A 397 2.52 -15.83 -19.13
N LEU A 398 2.69 -17.02 -19.63
CA LEU A 398 2.74 -18.21 -18.78
C LEU A 398 4.02 -18.19 -17.94
N PRO A 399 4.03 -18.71 -16.71
CA PRO A 399 5.25 -18.88 -15.94
C PRO A 399 6.23 -19.78 -16.70
N THR A 400 7.53 -19.57 -16.55
CA THR A 400 8.49 -20.59 -17.01
C THR A 400 8.38 -21.83 -16.14
N GLU A 401 8.80 -22.99 -16.68
CA GLU A 401 8.82 -24.22 -15.90
C GLU A 401 9.63 -24.06 -14.60
N ALA A 402 10.73 -23.33 -14.66
CA ALA A 402 11.58 -23.04 -13.51
C ALA A 402 10.88 -22.14 -12.48
N GLU A 403 10.20 -21.09 -12.90
CA GLU A 403 9.43 -20.23 -12.01
C GLU A 403 8.30 -21.00 -11.32
N TRP A 404 7.56 -21.81 -12.09
CA TRP A 404 6.51 -22.65 -11.55
C TRP A 404 7.07 -23.64 -10.52
N ALA A 405 8.18 -24.33 -10.85
CA ALA A 405 8.82 -25.28 -9.95
C ALA A 405 9.31 -24.61 -8.66
N TRP A 406 9.85 -23.38 -8.77
CA TRP A 406 10.34 -22.63 -7.63
C TRP A 406 9.19 -22.23 -6.68
N VAL A 407 8.08 -21.73 -7.20
CA VAL A 407 6.95 -21.32 -6.35
C VAL A 407 6.20 -22.51 -5.76
N ALA A 408 6.16 -23.65 -6.44
CA ALA A 408 5.47 -24.84 -5.98
C ALA A 408 6.21 -25.57 -4.86
N ARG A 409 7.54 -25.60 -4.90
CA ARG A 409 8.33 -26.51 -4.07
C ARG A 409 9.21 -25.87 -3.01
N PHE A 410 9.81 -24.70 -3.30
CA PHE A 410 10.88 -24.18 -2.45
C PHE A 410 10.34 -23.28 -1.34
N GLN A 411 10.46 -23.77 -0.09
CA GLN A 411 10.43 -22.98 1.13
C GLN A 411 11.87 -22.61 1.49
N GLU A 412 12.12 -21.41 1.97
CA GLU A 412 13.40 -21.08 2.61
C GLU A 412 13.28 -21.31 4.13
N PRO A 413 14.27 -21.95 4.77
CA PRO A 413 15.41 -22.69 4.25
C PRO A 413 15.02 -24.06 3.68
N VAL A 414 15.89 -24.62 2.79
CA VAL A 414 15.71 -25.93 2.15
C VAL A 414 15.47 -27.01 3.22
N ILE A 415 14.21 -27.31 3.48
CA ILE A 415 13.83 -28.49 4.25
C ILE A 415 13.80 -29.64 3.26
N GLN A 416 14.41 -30.77 3.63
CA GLN A 416 14.37 -31.98 2.85
C GLN A 416 12.92 -32.28 2.45
N PRO A 417 12.67 -32.80 1.23
CA PRO A 417 11.33 -33.17 0.83
C PRO A 417 10.73 -34.09 1.89
N GLU A 418 9.66 -33.62 2.52
CA GLU A 418 8.88 -34.45 3.43
C GLU A 418 8.48 -35.71 2.70
N SER A 419 8.45 -36.84 3.38
CA SER A 419 8.04 -38.09 2.79
C SER A 419 6.63 -37.98 2.24
N PHE A 420 6.32 -38.65 1.12
CA PHE A 420 5.01 -38.59 0.46
C PHE A 420 3.82 -38.83 1.42
N GLY A 421 4.01 -39.59 2.49
CA GLY A 421 3.00 -39.84 3.53
C GLY A 421 2.60 -38.58 4.33
N ASP A 422 3.44 -37.56 4.34
CA ASP A 422 3.17 -36.28 5.04
C ASP A 422 2.33 -35.31 4.20
N TYR A 423 2.27 -35.48 2.87
CA TYR A 423 1.44 -34.68 1.97
C TYR A 423 -0.04 -35.05 2.03
N PHE A 424 -0.40 -36.27 2.35
CA PHE A 424 -1.76 -36.77 2.45
C PHE A 424 -2.18 -36.92 3.91
N SER A 425 -2.28 -35.80 4.62
CA SER A 425 -2.98 -35.82 5.90
C SER A 425 -4.47 -35.97 5.61
N THR A 426 -5.07 -37.06 6.02
CA THR A 426 -6.53 -37.27 6.00
C THR A 426 -7.30 -36.20 6.79
N LYS A 427 -6.60 -35.33 7.51
CA LYS A 427 -7.17 -34.23 8.33
C LYS A 427 -7.18 -32.87 7.62
N ASN A 428 -6.32 -32.66 6.61
CA ASN A 428 -6.23 -31.38 5.88
C ASN A 428 -6.50 -31.65 4.40
N LYS A 429 -7.48 -30.97 3.83
CA LYS A 429 -7.76 -30.98 2.40
C LYS A 429 -6.63 -30.24 1.67
N SER A 430 -5.62 -30.97 1.22
CA SER A 430 -4.39 -30.43 0.63
C SER A 430 -4.52 -30.04 -0.84
N GLY A 431 -5.54 -30.52 -1.54
CA GLY A 431 -5.78 -30.24 -2.96
C GLY A 431 -6.91 -31.10 -3.51
N ASN A 432 -7.34 -30.81 -4.73
CA ASN A 432 -8.34 -31.56 -5.47
C ASN A 432 -7.65 -32.60 -6.37
N PHE A 433 -7.87 -33.86 -6.08
CA PHE A 433 -7.26 -35.00 -6.78
C PHE A 433 -8.33 -36.03 -7.18
N ALA A 434 -7.93 -37.10 -7.92
CA ALA A 434 -8.81 -38.22 -8.14
C ALA A 434 -8.95 -39.02 -6.84
N ASP A 435 -10.02 -38.80 -6.11
CA ASP A 435 -10.29 -39.32 -4.77
C ASP A 435 -11.68 -39.98 -4.65
N LEU A 436 -12.15 -40.24 -3.44
CA LEU A 436 -13.43 -40.86 -3.20
C LEU A 436 -14.60 -40.09 -3.77
N SER A 437 -14.54 -38.75 -3.80
CA SER A 437 -15.58 -37.89 -4.39
C SER A 437 -15.78 -38.11 -5.88
N ALA A 438 -14.69 -38.51 -6.60
CA ALA A 438 -14.68 -38.76 -8.03
C ALA A 438 -14.88 -40.24 -8.40
N SER A 439 -15.14 -41.14 -7.44
CA SER A 439 -15.20 -42.60 -7.66
C SER A 439 -16.25 -43.02 -8.68
N ASP A 440 -17.34 -42.30 -8.85
CA ASP A 440 -18.40 -42.58 -9.81
C ASP A 440 -18.00 -42.27 -11.27
N ILE A 441 -17.02 -41.38 -11.43
CA ILE A 441 -16.60 -40.89 -12.74
C ILE A 441 -15.17 -41.25 -13.14
N LEU A 442 -14.35 -41.69 -12.20
CA LEU A 442 -12.96 -42.12 -12.45
C LEU A 442 -12.77 -43.58 -12.06
N SER A 443 -11.92 -44.30 -12.81
CA SER A 443 -11.64 -45.72 -12.57
C SER A 443 -10.56 -45.97 -11.52
N SER A 444 -9.76 -44.96 -11.20
CA SER A 444 -8.68 -45.02 -10.19
C SER A 444 -8.77 -43.78 -9.31
N VAL A 445 -8.87 -43.99 -8.00
CA VAL A 445 -8.99 -42.92 -7.01
C VAL A 445 -8.10 -43.20 -5.80
N ILE A 446 -7.68 -42.16 -5.11
CA ILE A 446 -6.92 -42.25 -3.87
C ILE A 446 -7.86 -42.77 -2.78
N PRO A 447 -7.61 -43.93 -2.18
CA PRO A 447 -8.42 -44.42 -1.08
C PRO A 447 -8.21 -43.57 0.18
N LEU A 448 -9.24 -43.41 0.97
CA LEU A 448 -9.21 -42.68 2.25
C LEU A 448 -8.95 -41.15 2.16
N TYR A 449 -9.02 -40.59 0.97
CA TYR A 449 -9.02 -39.13 0.77
C TYR A 449 -10.34 -38.75 0.12
N ASP A 450 -10.92 -37.61 0.55
CA ASP A 450 -12.19 -37.06 0.06
C ASP A 450 -12.11 -35.54 0.16
N ASP A 451 -11.83 -34.88 -0.95
CA ASP A 451 -11.77 -33.41 -1.03
C ASP A 451 -13.15 -32.77 -1.25
N GLY A 452 -14.14 -33.58 -1.66
CA GLY A 452 -15.52 -33.16 -1.91
C GLY A 452 -15.75 -32.58 -3.29
N ALA A 453 -14.80 -32.68 -4.23
CA ALA A 453 -14.93 -32.20 -5.59
C ALA A 453 -14.88 -33.38 -6.59
N GLU A 454 -15.96 -33.63 -7.29
CA GLU A 454 -16.04 -34.73 -8.28
C GLU A 454 -15.18 -34.46 -9.54
N THR A 455 -14.97 -33.18 -9.87
CA THR A 455 -14.15 -32.68 -10.99
C THR A 455 -13.35 -31.47 -10.53
N THR A 456 -13.11 -30.47 -11.39
CA THR A 456 -12.44 -29.23 -10.98
C THR A 456 -13.20 -28.53 -9.86
N ALA A 457 -12.49 -28.07 -8.83
CA ALA A 457 -13.01 -27.25 -7.75
C ALA A 457 -12.96 -25.75 -8.09
N ILE A 458 -13.66 -24.91 -7.33
CA ILE A 458 -13.48 -23.45 -7.36
C ILE A 458 -12.03 -23.13 -7.03
N VAL A 459 -11.37 -22.29 -7.83
CA VAL A 459 -9.96 -21.95 -7.62
C VAL A 459 -9.69 -21.35 -6.23
N GLY A 460 -8.70 -21.89 -5.53
CA GLY A 460 -8.36 -21.45 -4.17
C GLY A 460 -9.30 -21.98 -3.10
N SER A 461 -9.94 -23.11 -3.32
CA SER A 461 -10.76 -23.80 -2.31
C SER A 461 -9.94 -24.56 -1.27
N PHE A 462 -8.66 -24.79 -1.55
CA PHE A 462 -7.72 -25.49 -0.70
C PHE A 462 -6.68 -24.54 -0.11
N ASP A 463 -5.90 -25.01 0.87
CA ASP A 463 -4.91 -24.19 1.54
C ASP A 463 -3.82 -23.70 0.58
N ALA A 464 -3.46 -22.43 0.72
CA ALA A 464 -2.33 -21.88 0.00
C ALA A 464 -1.01 -22.44 0.55
N ASN A 465 -0.01 -22.61 -0.31
CA ASN A 465 1.34 -22.91 0.14
C ASN A 465 1.96 -21.74 0.93
N SER A 466 3.15 -21.93 1.50
CA SER A 466 3.85 -20.90 2.30
C SER A 466 4.13 -19.57 1.55
N LYS A 467 4.05 -19.60 0.21
CA LYS A 467 4.21 -18.41 -0.64
C LYS A 467 2.87 -17.73 -0.98
N GLY A 468 1.75 -18.26 -0.47
CA GLY A 468 0.41 -17.72 -0.70
C GLY A 468 -0.14 -18.02 -2.10
N LEU A 469 0.29 -19.13 -2.72
CA LEU A 469 -0.25 -19.63 -3.97
C LEU A 469 -1.11 -20.86 -3.71
N PHE A 470 -2.23 -20.94 -4.43
CA PHE A 470 -3.23 -22.00 -4.34
C PHE A 470 -3.10 -22.97 -5.52
N ASP A 471 -3.60 -24.17 -5.34
CA ASP A 471 -3.86 -25.16 -6.39
C ASP A 471 -2.63 -25.50 -7.26
N LEU A 472 -1.41 -25.39 -6.70
CA LEU A 472 -0.19 -25.84 -7.39
C LEU A 472 -0.03 -27.36 -7.39
N GLN A 473 -0.84 -28.04 -6.61
CA GLN A 473 -0.99 -29.48 -6.56
C GLN A 473 -2.47 -29.81 -6.58
N GLY A 474 -2.91 -30.57 -7.55
CA GLY A 474 -4.32 -30.87 -7.76
C GLY A 474 -5.05 -29.79 -8.55
N ASN A 475 -6.35 -29.86 -8.58
CA ASN A 475 -7.29 -29.11 -9.37
C ASN A 475 -7.05 -29.25 -10.87
N VAL A 476 -6.18 -28.42 -11.50
CA VAL A 476 -5.79 -28.64 -12.89
C VAL A 476 -4.27 -28.57 -13.05
N SER A 477 -3.73 -29.44 -13.92
CA SER A 477 -2.38 -29.29 -14.43
C SER A 477 -2.25 -27.99 -15.22
N GLU A 478 -1.05 -27.41 -15.30
CA GLU A 478 -0.89 -26.07 -15.84
C GLU A 478 0.07 -26.00 -17.02
N TRP A 479 -0.36 -25.34 -18.09
CA TRP A 479 0.53 -24.93 -19.15
C TRP A 479 1.60 -23.96 -18.62
N VAL A 480 2.87 -24.24 -18.93
CA VAL A 480 3.98 -23.33 -18.70
C VAL A 480 4.58 -22.85 -20.02
N HIS A 481 5.44 -21.84 -19.97
CA HIS A 481 6.01 -21.20 -21.18
C HIS A 481 6.80 -22.17 -22.05
N ASP A 482 7.55 -23.08 -21.43
CA ASP A 482 8.63 -23.86 -22.01
C ASP A 482 8.12 -24.90 -23.03
N PHE A 483 8.88 -25.10 -24.09
CA PHE A 483 8.78 -26.34 -24.82
C PHE A 483 9.35 -27.47 -23.98
N TYR A 484 8.75 -28.63 -24.11
CA TYR A 484 9.18 -29.81 -23.37
C TYR A 484 10.50 -30.37 -23.90
N GLU A 485 11.42 -30.62 -22.98
CA GLU A 485 12.70 -31.27 -23.25
C GLU A 485 13.15 -32.10 -22.03
N ILE A 486 13.76 -33.24 -22.26
CA ILE A 486 14.49 -33.99 -21.22
C ILE A 486 15.97 -33.56 -21.32
N LYS A 487 16.34 -32.60 -20.48
CA LYS A 487 17.68 -32.03 -20.48
C LYS A 487 18.56 -32.70 -19.45
N PHE A 488 19.60 -33.35 -19.89
CA PHE A 488 20.60 -33.93 -19.03
C PHE A 488 21.69 -32.89 -18.74
N ASN A 489 21.88 -32.55 -17.48
CA ASN A 489 22.95 -31.64 -17.06
C ASN A 489 24.25 -32.44 -16.87
N LEU A 490 25.02 -32.59 -17.94
CA LEU A 490 26.25 -33.36 -17.96
C LEU A 490 27.44 -32.67 -17.29
N ASN A 491 27.38 -31.32 -17.17
CA ASN A 491 28.50 -30.48 -16.71
C ASN A 491 28.27 -29.84 -15.34
N ASP A 492 27.18 -30.14 -14.66
CA ASP A 492 26.79 -29.52 -13.38
C ASP A 492 26.71 -27.95 -13.43
N GLU A 493 26.45 -27.42 -14.61
CA GLU A 493 26.33 -25.96 -14.82
C GLU A 493 24.99 -25.43 -14.30
N THR A 494 25.01 -24.22 -13.70
CA THR A 494 23.80 -23.54 -13.28
C THR A 494 23.11 -22.89 -14.50
N GLU A 495 21.85 -23.25 -14.73
CA GLU A 495 21.01 -22.60 -15.74
C GLU A 495 20.46 -21.27 -15.21
N ILE A 496 20.72 -20.18 -15.93
CA ILE A 496 20.26 -18.85 -15.54
C ILE A 496 19.00 -18.50 -16.32
N ASP A 497 17.93 -18.17 -15.57
CA ASP A 497 16.61 -17.79 -16.11
C ASP A 497 16.15 -18.69 -17.28
N PRO A 498 16.11 -20.03 -17.11
CA PRO A 498 15.77 -20.92 -18.21
C PRO A 498 14.34 -20.72 -18.67
N MET A 499 14.13 -20.78 -19.98
CA MET A 499 12.84 -20.63 -20.67
C MET A 499 12.53 -21.83 -21.58
N GLY A 500 13.22 -22.95 -21.39
CA GLY A 500 13.14 -24.10 -22.27
C GLY A 500 13.82 -23.90 -23.63
N PRO A 501 13.78 -24.89 -24.51
CA PRO A 501 14.30 -24.79 -25.87
C PRO A 501 13.49 -23.80 -26.69
N LYS A 502 14.12 -23.23 -27.75
CA LYS A 502 13.48 -22.24 -28.63
C LYS A 502 12.36 -22.82 -29.47
N THR A 503 12.43 -24.09 -29.77
CA THR A 503 11.46 -24.84 -30.58
C THR A 503 11.28 -26.23 -30.00
N GLY A 504 10.14 -26.83 -30.22
CA GLY A 504 9.81 -28.19 -29.78
C GLY A 504 8.45 -28.62 -30.35
N GLU A 505 8.14 -29.88 -30.22
CA GLU A 505 6.87 -30.45 -30.65
C GLU A 505 5.79 -30.28 -29.58
N PHE A 506 6.18 -30.45 -28.32
CA PHE A 506 5.27 -30.41 -27.17
C PHE A 506 5.59 -29.24 -26.25
N LYS A 507 4.58 -28.78 -25.53
CA LYS A 507 4.71 -27.83 -24.43
C LYS A 507 4.75 -28.54 -23.09
N THR A 508 5.44 -27.97 -22.13
CA THR A 508 5.54 -28.52 -20.78
C THR A 508 4.27 -28.22 -19.99
N ILE A 509 3.80 -29.21 -19.26
CA ILE A 509 2.69 -29.17 -18.32
C ILE A 509 3.24 -29.45 -16.93
N ARG A 510 2.78 -28.73 -15.92
CA ARG A 510 3.21 -28.87 -14.53
C ARG A 510 2.02 -29.02 -13.59
N GLY A 511 2.28 -29.64 -12.44
CA GLY A 511 1.28 -29.94 -11.43
C GLY A 511 0.44 -31.17 -11.76
N SER A 512 -0.20 -31.71 -10.73
CA SER A 512 -1.24 -32.73 -10.85
C SER A 512 -2.61 -32.09 -11.07
N SER A 513 -3.59 -32.90 -11.45
CA SER A 513 -4.96 -32.47 -11.70
C SER A 513 -5.95 -33.27 -10.84
N TRP A 514 -7.23 -32.90 -10.92
CA TRP A 514 -8.37 -33.62 -10.34
C TRP A 514 -8.50 -35.08 -10.86
N ARG A 515 -7.76 -35.45 -11.89
CA ARG A 515 -7.76 -36.80 -12.49
C ARG A 515 -6.62 -37.69 -12.02
N ASP A 516 -5.69 -37.16 -11.24
CA ASP A 516 -4.48 -37.85 -10.82
C ASP A 516 -4.67 -38.52 -9.46
N SER A 517 -4.34 -39.82 -9.39
CA SER A 517 -4.38 -40.62 -8.17
C SER A 517 -3.06 -41.33 -7.87
N ASP A 518 -2.07 -41.28 -8.79
CA ASP A 518 -0.81 -42.01 -8.69
C ASP A 518 0.28 -41.15 -8.02
N ILE A 519 1.03 -41.76 -7.12
CA ILE A 519 2.15 -41.09 -6.42
C ILE A 519 3.11 -40.39 -7.38
N SER A 520 3.30 -40.93 -8.58
CA SER A 520 4.22 -40.37 -9.57
C SER A 520 3.72 -39.05 -10.15
N THR A 521 2.39 -38.82 -10.20
CA THR A 521 1.78 -37.60 -10.74
C THR A 521 1.53 -36.55 -9.67
N LEU A 522 1.30 -36.94 -8.43
CA LEU A 522 0.92 -36.06 -7.34
C LEU A 522 2.08 -35.22 -6.75
N ARG A 523 3.33 -35.50 -7.15
CA ARG A 523 4.51 -34.81 -6.62
C ARG A 523 4.74 -33.45 -7.29
N PRO A 524 5.21 -32.43 -6.56
CA PRO A 524 5.52 -31.12 -7.12
C PRO A 524 6.60 -31.14 -8.21
N THR A 525 7.36 -32.25 -8.29
CA THR A 525 8.40 -32.46 -9.31
C THR A 525 7.86 -33.06 -10.60
N TYR A 526 6.63 -33.56 -10.57
CA TYR A 526 5.97 -34.12 -11.76
C TYR A 526 5.94 -33.09 -12.89
N ARG A 527 6.20 -33.60 -14.08
CA ARG A 527 6.16 -32.85 -15.33
C ARG A 527 5.64 -33.74 -16.45
N ASP A 528 4.83 -33.15 -17.29
CA ASP A 528 4.25 -33.78 -18.45
C ASP A 528 4.41 -32.91 -19.70
N MET A 529 3.95 -33.42 -20.83
CA MET A 529 4.01 -32.75 -22.13
C MET A 529 2.69 -32.86 -22.88
N GLY A 530 2.36 -31.84 -23.62
CA GLY A 530 1.15 -31.82 -24.43
C GLY A 530 1.21 -30.80 -25.55
N ASN A 531 0.29 -30.94 -26.51
CA ASN A 531 0.04 -29.96 -27.56
C ASN A 531 -1.46 -29.74 -27.84
N ASN A 532 -2.32 -30.57 -27.23
CA ASN A 532 -3.76 -30.49 -27.37
C ASN A 532 -4.44 -30.00 -26.09
N PRO A 533 -5.59 -29.34 -26.21
CA PRO A 533 -6.44 -29.02 -25.07
C PRO A 533 -6.88 -30.28 -24.31
N SER A 534 -6.95 -30.24 -23.00
CA SER A 534 -7.45 -31.31 -22.14
C SER A 534 -8.38 -30.74 -21.05
N ASP A 535 -9.28 -31.60 -20.56
CA ASP A 535 -10.29 -31.24 -19.56
C ASP A 535 -9.75 -31.18 -18.12
N ASP A 536 -8.45 -31.43 -17.98
CA ASP A 536 -7.71 -31.39 -16.73
C ASP A 536 -6.47 -30.47 -16.80
N VAL A 537 -6.30 -29.72 -17.90
CA VAL A 537 -5.20 -28.79 -18.11
C VAL A 537 -5.70 -27.36 -18.28
N GLY A 538 -5.33 -26.51 -17.35
CA GLY A 538 -5.56 -25.06 -17.34
C GLY A 538 -4.24 -24.28 -17.39
N PHE A 539 -4.22 -23.09 -16.79
CA PHE A 539 -3.00 -22.28 -16.69
C PHE A 539 -3.13 -21.17 -15.65
N ARG A 540 -2.01 -20.65 -15.19
CA ARG A 540 -1.91 -19.37 -14.48
C ARG A 540 -1.00 -18.40 -15.21
N ILE A 541 -1.11 -17.10 -14.87
CA ILE A 541 -0.33 -16.06 -15.53
C ILE A 541 0.85 -15.62 -14.67
N ALA A 542 1.89 -15.13 -15.33
CA ALA A 542 3.04 -14.48 -14.72
C ALA A 542 3.46 -13.25 -15.54
N ARG A 543 4.34 -12.42 -15.01
CA ARG A 543 5.01 -11.34 -15.77
C ARG A 543 6.32 -10.95 -15.10
N TYR A 544 7.27 -10.46 -15.90
CA TYR A 544 8.47 -9.85 -15.36
C TYR A 544 8.22 -8.44 -14.85
N ILE A 545 9.07 -7.99 -13.94
CA ILE A 545 9.09 -6.62 -13.48
C ILE A 545 10.11 -5.84 -14.30
N LYS A 546 9.80 -4.58 -14.60
CA LYS A 546 10.73 -3.72 -15.32
C LYS A 546 12.04 -3.62 -14.52
N PRO A 547 13.19 -3.93 -15.10
CA PRO A 547 14.46 -3.79 -14.40
C PRO A 547 14.76 -2.31 -14.12
N VAL A 548 15.56 -2.06 -13.08
CA VAL A 548 16.13 -0.73 -12.84
C VAL A 548 16.93 -0.30 -14.06
N ALA A 549 16.62 0.85 -14.62
CA ALA A 549 17.42 1.40 -15.71
C ALA A 549 18.86 1.61 -15.18
N LYS A 550 19.82 0.87 -15.70
CA LYS A 550 21.24 1.16 -15.46
C LYS A 550 21.53 2.50 -16.14
N LYS A 551 21.78 3.56 -15.33
CA LYS A 551 22.28 4.84 -15.82
C LYS A 551 23.77 4.74 -16.11
#